data_d74630382e2223cbc9bfdecd80995ae8
#
_entry.id   d74630382e2223cbc9bfdecd80995ae8
#
_cell.length_a   1.000
_cell.length_b   1.000
_cell.length_c   1.000
_cell.angle_alpha   90.00
_cell.angle_beta   90.00
_cell.angle_gamma   90.00
#
_symmetry.space_group_name_H-M   'P 1'
#
loop_
_entity.id
_entity.type
_entity.pdbx_description
1 polymer ?
#
loop_
_entity_poly.entity_id
_entity_poly.type
_entity_poly.pdbx_seq_one_letter_code
_entity_poly.pdbx_strand_id
1 'polypeptide(L)'
;MDSLKTMQERALDATKPGTVNPKELLQLELLSSFEKYTKCMFKCQYHRSFIVAEHHKKIFEALQDVVDGKITRLIINIAPRYSKTEVVIKSFISWAFALNPRCRFLHLSYSDILVNDNSETIRNIMQEELYKTLFPNSTLASEKGSAKRWKTKAGGELYAVSTQGQVTGFGAGNVDADPEIDKMDGGNDVFVFDDHTNEMLSMIGAKSNVFQGAIMIDDPIKPEDAASDLVRERINQRFENTIRNRVNSRRTPIIIIMQRLHEHDLCGYLQEIEPDTWTVLSLPVIQTDPETGEEYALWPMKHNLEELYKLREINPVVFETQYMQNPIPTEGLMYHEFRTYQNIELPSGSKANQRWCYVDTADTGSDYLCAICFINTPEMLYVIDVLYTQLPMDCLLYTSPSPRDCS
;
A
#
# COMPACT_ATOMS: atom_id res chain seq x y z
N MET A 1 -13.18 -26.87 12.31
CA MET A 1 -12.49 -28.15 12.05
C MET A 1 -13.09 -28.91 10.86
N ASP A 2 -14.30 -28.57 10.42
CA ASP A 2 -14.98 -29.37 9.36
C ASP A 2 -14.54 -29.06 7.92
N SER A 3 -14.02 -27.89 7.58
CA SER A 3 -13.81 -27.56 6.17
C SER A 3 -12.58 -28.22 5.51
N LEU A 4 -11.50 -28.44 6.23
CA LEU A 4 -10.29 -29.09 5.67
C LEU A 4 -10.42 -30.63 5.64
N LYS A 5 -11.00 -31.21 6.67
CA LYS A 5 -11.38 -32.65 6.63
C LYS A 5 -12.39 -32.94 5.52
N THR A 6 -13.39 -32.06 5.36
CA THR A 6 -14.39 -32.18 4.28
C THR A 6 -13.77 -32.01 2.90
N MET A 7 -12.75 -31.15 2.74
CA MET A 7 -12.02 -31.04 1.48
C MET A 7 -11.09 -32.20 1.20
N GLN A 8 -10.40 -32.74 2.23
CA GLN A 8 -9.58 -33.93 2.10
C GLN A 8 -10.41 -35.19 1.86
N GLU A 9 -11.58 -35.33 2.49
CA GLU A 9 -12.52 -36.46 2.29
C GLU A 9 -13.19 -36.40 0.91
N ARG A 10 -13.50 -35.20 0.38
CA ARG A 10 -13.96 -35.05 -1.01
C ARG A 10 -12.88 -35.37 -2.04
N ALA A 11 -11.60 -35.18 -1.71
CA ALA A 11 -10.48 -35.56 -2.56
C ALA A 11 -10.31 -37.10 -2.68
N LEU A 12 -10.77 -37.88 -1.70
CA LEU A 12 -10.66 -39.34 -1.68
C LEU A 12 -11.83 -40.03 -2.40
N ASP A 13 -12.97 -39.38 -2.63
CA ASP A 13 -14.18 -40.00 -3.17
C ASP A 13 -14.31 -39.89 -4.71
N ALA A 14 -13.34 -39.33 -5.40
CA ALA A 14 -13.40 -39.01 -6.84
C ALA A 14 -12.82 -40.13 -7.73
N THR A 15 -13.33 -41.34 -7.60
CA THR A 15 -12.97 -42.48 -8.48
C THR A 15 -13.98 -42.77 -9.59
N LYS A 16 -14.92 -41.87 -9.88
CA LYS A 16 -15.89 -42.03 -10.97
C LYS A 16 -15.43 -41.32 -12.25
N PRO A 17 -15.50 -41.97 -13.43
CA PRO A 17 -15.14 -41.34 -14.71
C PRO A 17 -16.05 -40.12 -14.99
N GLY A 18 -15.46 -38.96 -15.16
CA GLY A 18 -16.15 -37.69 -15.46
C GLY A 18 -16.23 -36.70 -14.29
N THR A 19 -15.66 -36.99 -13.11
CA THR A 19 -15.55 -36.03 -12.00
C THR A 19 -14.23 -35.26 -12.09
N VAL A 20 -14.29 -33.95 -12.02
CA VAL A 20 -13.08 -33.07 -11.90
C VAL A 20 -12.27 -33.52 -10.70
N ASN A 21 -10.98 -33.70 -10.87
CA ASN A 21 -10.06 -34.08 -9.79
C ASN A 21 -10.10 -33.00 -8.69
N PRO A 22 -10.44 -33.36 -7.44
CA PRO A 22 -10.52 -32.37 -6.34
C PRO A 22 -9.24 -31.58 -6.13
N LYS A 23 -8.08 -32.15 -6.44
CA LYS A 23 -6.79 -31.47 -6.41
C LYS A 23 -6.73 -30.36 -7.47
N GLU A 24 -7.14 -30.66 -8.70
CA GLU A 24 -7.19 -29.67 -9.79
C GLU A 24 -8.19 -28.57 -9.51
N LEU A 25 -9.36 -28.91 -8.97
CA LEU A 25 -10.37 -27.92 -8.58
C LEU A 25 -9.82 -26.98 -7.49
N LEU A 26 -9.16 -27.51 -6.47
CA LEU A 26 -8.53 -26.69 -5.43
C LEU A 26 -7.41 -25.82 -6.00
N GLN A 27 -6.57 -26.38 -6.87
CA GLN A 27 -5.51 -25.64 -7.54
C GLN A 27 -6.05 -24.43 -8.31
N LEU A 28 -7.09 -24.64 -9.11
CA LEU A 28 -7.76 -23.58 -9.86
C LEU A 28 -8.38 -22.53 -8.95
N GLU A 29 -9.04 -22.96 -7.89
CA GLU A 29 -9.67 -22.07 -6.93
C GLU A 29 -8.63 -21.16 -6.26
N LEU A 30 -7.46 -21.69 -5.92
CA LEU A 30 -6.38 -20.92 -5.32
C LEU A 30 -5.64 -20.02 -6.33
N LEU A 31 -5.52 -20.44 -7.58
CA LEU A 31 -4.92 -19.63 -8.64
C LEU A 31 -5.85 -18.50 -9.08
N SER A 32 -7.17 -18.72 -9.09
CA SER A 32 -8.15 -17.72 -9.52
C SER A 32 -8.47 -16.65 -8.48
N SER A 33 -8.09 -16.86 -7.20
CA SER A 33 -8.43 -15.95 -6.11
C SER A 33 -7.30 -15.79 -5.12
N PHE A 34 -6.70 -14.60 -5.12
CA PHE A 34 -5.65 -14.27 -4.16
C PHE A 34 -6.14 -14.31 -2.70
N GLU A 35 -7.39 -13.91 -2.44
CA GLU A 35 -8.00 -14.04 -1.11
C GLU A 35 -8.04 -15.49 -0.63
N LYS A 36 -8.55 -16.40 -1.48
CA LYS A 36 -8.65 -17.82 -1.14
C LYS A 36 -7.27 -18.45 -0.92
N TYR A 37 -6.32 -18.11 -1.77
CA TYR A 37 -4.92 -18.52 -1.61
C TYR A 37 -4.35 -18.07 -0.26
N THR A 38 -4.47 -16.78 0.05
CA THR A 38 -3.96 -16.21 1.30
C THR A 38 -4.57 -16.91 2.51
N LYS A 39 -5.90 -17.11 2.54
CA LYS A 39 -6.59 -17.82 3.63
C LYS A 39 -6.10 -19.26 3.79
N CYS A 40 -5.91 -19.96 2.68
CA CYS A 40 -5.47 -21.35 2.66
C CYS A 40 -4.03 -21.48 3.17
N MET A 41 -3.09 -20.75 2.57
CA MET A 41 -1.65 -20.86 2.92
C MET A 41 -1.36 -20.31 4.32
N PHE A 42 -2.03 -19.25 4.75
CA PHE A 42 -1.92 -18.75 6.11
C PHE A 42 -2.36 -19.82 7.15
N LYS A 43 -3.43 -20.54 6.85
CA LYS A 43 -3.90 -21.63 7.72
C LYS A 43 -2.91 -22.80 7.76
N CYS A 44 -2.29 -23.14 6.64
CA CYS A 44 -1.25 -24.18 6.60
C CYS A 44 -0.04 -23.78 7.45
N GLN A 45 0.47 -22.55 7.27
CA GLN A 45 1.67 -22.11 7.93
C GLN A 45 1.50 -21.80 9.42
N TYR A 46 0.39 -21.15 9.81
CA TYR A 46 0.20 -20.66 11.19
C TYR A 46 -0.81 -21.48 12.00
N HIS A 47 -1.43 -22.50 11.42
CA HIS A 47 -2.45 -23.36 12.04
C HIS A 47 -3.65 -22.58 12.62
N ARG A 48 -3.92 -21.41 12.07
CA ARG A 48 -5.05 -20.55 12.43
C ARG A 48 -5.66 -19.89 11.18
N SER A 49 -6.92 -19.49 11.28
CA SER A 49 -7.61 -18.84 10.17
C SER A 49 -7.14 -17.40 10.01
N PHE A 50 -6.94 -16.96 8.75
CA PHE A 50 -6.77 -15.54 8.41
C PHE A 50 -8.13 -14.85 8.45
N ILE A 51 -8.23 -13.79 9.25
CA ILE A 51 -9.47 -13.01 9.39
C ILE A 51 -9.42 -11.86 8.38
N VAL A 52 -10.30 -11.93 7.39
CA VAL A 52 -10.41 -10.91 6.35
C VAL A 52 -11.25 -9.74 6.87
N ALA A 53 -10.72 -8.54 6.75
CA ALA A 53 -11.42 -7.27 6.98
C ALA A 53 -11.54 -6.51 5.65
N GLU A 54 -12.31 -5.42 5.62
CA GLU A 54 -12.58 -4.67 4.39
C GLU A 54 -11.31 -4.13 3.70
N HIS A 55 -10.33 -3.67 4.46
CA HIS A 55 -9.06 -3.24 3.90
C HIS A 55 -8.29 -4.37 3.19
N HIS A 56 -8.40 -5.61 3.69
CA HIS A 56 -7.80 -6.75 3.03
C HIS A 56 -8.43 -7.00 1.65
N LYS A 57 -9.76 -6.87 1.53
CA LYS A 57 -10.46 -7.03 0.24
C LYS A 57 -9.98 -6.01 -0.78
N LYS A 58 -9.90 -4.72 -0.38
CA LYS A 58 -9.36 -3.65 -1.24
C LYS A 58 -7.90 -3.93 -1.67
N ILE A 59 -7.07 -4.47 -0.77
CA ILE A 59 -5.69 -4.86 -1.10
C ILE A 59 -5.69 -6.06 -2.06
N PHE A 60 -6.53 -7.08 -1.84
CA PHE A 60 -6.63 -8.23 -2.74
C PHE A 60 -7.04 -7.82 -4.15
N GLU A 61 -8.04 -6.94 -4.27
CA GLU A 61 -8.49 -6.39 -5.56
C GLU A 61 -7.38 -5.62 -6.27
N ALA A 62 -6.70 -4.69 -5.58
CA ALA A 62 -5.60 -3.93 -6.16
C ALA A 62 -4.45 -4.82 -6.65
N LEU A 63 -4.09 -5.86 -5.88
CA LEU A 63 -3.04 -6.80 -6.26
C LEU A 63 -3.48 -7.75 -7.39
N GLN A 64 -4.77 -8.11 -7.46
CA GLN A 64 -5.32 -8.83 -8.60
C GLN A 64 -5.23 -7.97 -9.87
N ASP A 65 -5.55 -6.68 -9.78
CA ASP A 65 -5.43 -5.75 -10.91
C ASP A 65 -3.97 -5.55 -11.37
N VAL A 66 -3.00 -5.68 -10.45
CA VAL A 66 -1.57 -5.72 -10.83
C VAL A 66 -1.26 -6.99 -11.61
N VAL A 67 -1.72 -8.16 -11.17
CA VAL A 67 -1.51 -9.43 -11.87
C VAL A 67 -2.19 -9.44 -13.25
N ASP A 68 -3.37 -8.85 -13.34
CA ASP A 68 -4.12 -8.69 -14.59
C ASP A 68 -3.49 -7.66 -15.54
N GLY A 69 -2.43 -6.95 -15.12
CA GLY A 69 -1.73 -5.95 -15.91
C GLY A 69 -2.46 -4.60 -16.06
N LYS A 70 -3.50 -4.36 -15.24
CA LYS A 70 -4.25 -3.08 -15.22
C LYS A 70 -3.49 -2.00 -14.45
N ILE A 71 -2.75 -2.38 -13.41
CA ILE A 71 -1.97 -1.50 -12.54
C ILE A 71 -0.50 -1.89 -12.64
N THR A 72 0.38 -0.94 -12.97
CA THR A 72 1.83 -1.14 -13.00
C THR A 72 2.57 -0.32 -11.95
N ARG A 73 1.91 0.65 -11.34
CA ARG A 73 2.46 1.51 -10.29
C ARG A 73 1.44 1.61 -9.17
N LEU A 74 1.73 0.95 -8.04
CA LEU A 74 0.81 0.84 -6.91
C LEU A 74 1.47 1.33 -5.63
N ILE A 75 0.82 2.25 -4.95
CA ILE A 75 1.12 2.68 -3.58
C ILE A 75 0.00 2.20 -2.68
N ILE A 76 0.35 1.52 -1.58
CA ILE A 76 -0.59 1.13 -0.53
C ILE A 76 -0.15 1.78 0.77
N ASN A 77 -0.94 2.71 1.28
CA ASN A 77 -0.70 3.35 2.56
C ASN A 77 -1.67 2.83 3.61
N ILE A 78 -1.14 2.22 4.66
CA ILE A 78 -1.92 1.63 5.75
C ILE A 78 -1.13 1.63 7.05
N ALA A 79 -1.82 1.76 8.17
CA ALA A 79 -1.24 1.80 9.51
C ALA A 79 -0.39 0.56 9.85
N PRO A 80 0.55 0.69 10.81
CA PRO A 80 1.36 -0.43 11.26
C PRO A 80 0.50 -1.54 11.88
N ARG A 81 0.91 -2.81 11.67
CA ARG A 81 0.23 -4.00 12.21
C ARG A 81 -1.18 -4.26 11.65
N TYR A 82 -1.54 -3.74 10.49
CA TYR A 82 -2.76 -4.05 9.75
C TYR A 82 -2.52 -5.09 8.64
N SER A 83 -1.65 -6.07 8.90
CA SER A 83 -1.31 -7.22 8.04
C SER A 83 -0.68 -6.87 6.68
N LYS A 84 -0.17 -5.64 6.50
CA LYS A 84 0.37 -5.16 5.22
C LYS A 84 1.45 -6.10 4.64
N THR A 85 2.52 -6.36 5.38
CA THR A 85 3.64 -7.21 4.94
C THR A 85 3.20 -8.67 4.72
N GLU A 86 2.31 -9.18 5.59
CA GLU A 86 1.81 -10.56 5.48
C GLU A 86 1.05 -10.79 4.17
N VAL A 87 0.20 -9.84 3.79
CA VAL A 87 -0.62 -9.94 2.57
C VAL A 87 0.18 -9.56 1.33
N VAL A 88 0.79 -8.34 1.33
CA VAL A 88 1.37 -7.75 0.11
C VAL A 88 2.73 -8.34 -0.24
N ILE A 89 3.51 -8.76 0.76
CA ILE A 89 4.83 -9.31 0.51
C ILE A 89 4.78 -10.84 0.53
N LYS A 90 4.44 -11.44 1.68
CA LYS A 90 4.59 -12.87 1.87
C LYS A 90 3.59 -13.68 1.06
N SER A 91 2.30 -13.38 1.22
CA SER A 91 1.25 -14.11 0.51
C SER A 91 1.26 -13.81 -0.99
N PHE A 92 1.42 -12.54 -1.38
CA PHE A 92 1.38 -12.15 -2.79
C PHE A 92 2.54 -12.73 -3.59
N ILE A 93 3.77 -12.64 -3.09
CA ILE A 93 4.95 -13.17 -3.81
C ILE A 93 4.84 -14.70 -3.96
N SER A 94 4.43 -15.42 -2.89
CA SER A 94 4.26 -16.87 -2.96
C SER A 94 3.13 -17.28 -3.92
N TRP A 95 2.02 -16.53 -3.95
CA TRP A 95 0.93 -16.74 -4.91
C TRP A 95 1.35 -16.45 -6.35
N ALA A 96 2.09 -15.37 -6.56
CA ALA A 96 2.59 -15.02 -7.88
C ALA A 96 3.54 -16.09 -8.44
N PHE A 97 4.36 -16.73 -7.59
CA PHE A 97 5.14 -17.90 -8.00
C PHE A 97 4.26 -19.12 -8.31
N ALA A 98 3.13 -19.30 -7.62
CA ALA A 98 2.18 -20.33 -7.96
C ALA A 98 1.53 -20.10 -9.34
N LEU A 99 1.22 -18.83 -9.68
CA LEU A 99 0.71 -18.41 -10.98
C LEU A 99 1.74 -18.54 -12.09
N ASN A 100 2.96 -18.06 -11.82
CA ASN A 100 4.08 -18.09 -12.78
C ASN A 100 5.40 -18.38 -12.02
N PRO A 101 5.87 -19.62 -12.03
CA PRO A 101 7.09 -20.03 -11.32
C PRO A 101 8.37 -19.41 -11.87
N ARG A 102 8.31 -18.67 -12.99
CA ARG A 102 9.43 -17.92 -13.59
C ARG A 102 9.47 -16.46 -13.19
N CYS A 103 8.56 -15.97 -12.33
CA CYS A 103 8.59 -14.61 -11.83
C CYS A 103 9.94 -14.20 -11.26
N ARG A 104 10.31 -12.93 -11.45
CA ARG A 104 11.50 -12.34 -10.85
C ARG A 104 11.14 -11.16 -9.98
N PHE A 105 11.41 -11.29 -8.68
CA PHE A 105 11.10 -10.28 -7.68
C PHE A 105 12.34 -9.63 -7.12
N LEU A 106 12.32 -8.30 -7.03
CA LEU A 106 13.21 -7.52 -6.19
C LEU A 106 12.42 -7.06 -4.97
N HIS A 107 12.74 -7.59 -3.78
CA HIS A 107 12.10 -7.20 -2.53
C HIS A 107 13.02 -6.30 -1.71
N LEU A 108 12.51 -5.12 -1.34
CA LEU A 108 13.23 -4.07 -0.64
C LEU A 108 12.51 -3.68 0.65
N SER A 109 13.27 -3.38 1.71
CA SER A 109 12.79 -2.71 2.92
C SER A 109 13.95 -1.89 3.53
N TYR A 110 13.67 -1.08 4.57
CA TYR A 110 14.75 -0.32 5.22
C TYR A 110 15.79 -1.21 5.92
N SER A 111 15.48 -2.46 6.24
CA SER A 111 16.30 -3.37 7.04
C SER A 111 16.61 -4.67 6.33
N ASP A 112 17.91 -5.06 6.30
CA ASP A 112 18.34 -6.37 5.80
C ASP A 112 17.74 -7.53 6.61
N ILE A 113 17.51 -7.35 7.92
CA ILE A 113 16.89 -8.37 8.76
C ILE A 113 15.45 -8.60 8.30
N LEU A 114 14.67 -7.53 8.15
CA LEU A 114 13.25 -7.64 7.75
C LEU A 114 13.07 -8.26 6.36
N VAL A 115 13.88 -7.87 5.39
CA VAL A 115 13.77 -8.47 4.04
C VAL A 115 14.14 -9.94 4.04
N ASN A 116 15.15 -10.34 4.84
CA ASN A 116 15.53 -11.74 4.95
C ASN A 116 14.46 -12.57 5.67
N ASP A 117 13.87 -12.08 6.75
CA ASP A 117 12.78 -12.75 7.48
C ASP A 117 11.54 -12.91 6.60
N ASN A 118 11.19 -11.89 5.82
CA ASN A 118 10.09 -11.96 4.86
C ASN A 118 10.38 -13.01 3.78
N SER A 119 11.59 -12.98 3.22
CA SER A 119 12.03 -13.93 2.19
C SER A 119 12.06 -15.37 2.72
N GLU A 120 12.51 -15.60 3.95
CA GLU A 120 12.47 -16.90 4.59
C GLU A 120 11.03 -17.39 4.79
N THR A 121 10.13 -16.49 5.23
CA THR A 121 8.72 -16.82 5.37
C THR A 121 8.09 -17.22 4.03
N ILE A 122 8.39 -16.50 2.93
CA ILE A 122 7.93 -16.86 1.58
C ILE A 122 8.40 -18.27 1.21
N ARG A 123 9.69 -18.57 1.47
CA ARG A 123 10.25 -19.91 1.23
C ARG A 123 9.51 -20.99 2.04
N ASN A 124 9.20 -20.71 3.30
CA ASN A 124 8.49 -21.65 4.17
C ASN A 124 7.08 -21.93 3.64
N ILE A 125 6.34 -20.90 3.19
CA ILE A 125 5.05 -21.09 2.51
C ILE A 125 5.19 -22.01 1.30
N MET A 126 6.21 -21.78 0.46
CA MET A 126 6.44 -22.59 -0.74
C MET A 126 6.96 -24.01 -0.43
N GLN A 127 7.39 -24.28 0.80
CA GLN A 127 7.80 -25.61 1.28
C GLN A 127 6.68 -26.40 1.96
N GLU A 128 5.52 -25.77 2.22
CA GLU A 128 4.35 -26.47 2.74
C GLU A 128 3.95 -27.63 1.82
N GLU A 129 3.59 -28.77 2.40
CA GLU A 129 3.24 -29.98 1.63
C GLU A 129 2.08 -29.73 0.65
N LEU A 130 1.09 -28.93 1.07
CA LEU A 130 0.00 -28.55 0.20
C LEU A 130 0.49 -27.70 -0.98
N TYR A 131 1.36 -26.72 -0.74
CA TYR A 131 1.93 -25.89 -1.81
C TYR A 131 2.71 -26.72 -2.81
N LYS A 132 3.63 -27.58 -2.35
CA LYS A 132 4.42 -28.47 -3.22
C LYS A 132 3.56 -29.44 -4.04
N THR A 133 2.47 -29.90 -3.43
CA THR A 133 1.52 -30.82 -4.09
C THR A 133 0.73 -30.12 -5.19
N LEU A 134 0.26 -28.88 -4.93
CA LEU A 134 -0.57 -28.12 -5.88
C LEU A 134 0.28 -27.41 -6.95
N PHE A 135 1.49 -26.93 -6.59
CA PHE A 135 2.33 -26.10 -7.46
C PHE A 135 3.76 -26.67 -7.61
N PRO A 136 3.93 -27.89 -8.15
CA PRO A 136 5.23 -28.58 -8.17
C PRO A 136 6.31 -27.84 -8.95
N ASN A 137 5.95 -27.09 -10.00
CA ASN A 137 6.88 -26.30 -10.81
C ASN A 137 7.40 -25.05 -10.08
N SER A 138 6.67 -24.59 -9.06
CA SER A 138 7.01 -23.40 -8.26
C SER A 138 7.89 -23.73 -7.05
N THR A 139 8.28 -24.99 -6.87
CA THR A 139 9.12 -25.41 -5.74
C THR A 139 10.53 -24.85 -5.84
N LEU A 140 11.20 -24.71 -4.71
CA LEU A 140 12.57 -24.20 -4.63
C LEU A 140 13.56 -25.08 -5.37
N ALA A 141 14.50 -24.48 -6.09
CA ALA A 141 15.60 -25.18 -6.77
C ALA A 141 16.57 -25.83 -5.77
N SER A 142 16.73 -25.20 -4.58
CA SER A 142 17.51 -25.74 -3.48
C SER A 142 16.84 -25.38 -2.14
N GLU A 143 16.70 -26.37 -1.28
CA GLU A 143 16.22 -26.17 0.11
C GLU A 143 17.29 -25.49 0.98
N LYS A 144 18.57 -25.71 0.65
CA LYS A 144 19.72 -25.08 1.29
C LYS A 144 20.12 -23.84 0.48
N GLY A 145 19.58 -22.69 0.81
CA GLY A 145 19.86 -21.45 0.12
C GLY A 145 19.82 -20.25 1.05
N SER A 146 20.50 -19.17 0.66
CA SER A 146 20.41 -17.89 1.38
C SER A 146 18.99 -17.34 1.32
N ALA A 147 18.48 -16.82 2.42
CA ALA A 147 17.22 -16.06 2.42
C ALA A 147 17.32 -14.82 1.52
N LYS A 148 18.51 -14.27 1.35
CA LYS A 148 18.75 -13.07 0.53
C LYS A 148 18.48 -13.27 -0.95
N ARG A 149 18.76 -14.45 -1.50
CA ARG A 149 18.59 -14.73 -2.94
C ARG A 149 18.38 -16.22 -3.19
N TRP A 150 17.31 -16.56 -3.87
CA TRP A 150 16.97 -17.95 -4.18
C TRP A 150 16.15 -18.06 -5.48
N LYS A 151 16.07 -19.27 -6.00
CA LYS A 151 15.41 -19.57 -7.27
C LYS A 151 14.38 -20.68 -7.11
N THR A 152 13.36 -20.65 -7.98
CA THR A 152 12.47 -21.78 -8.22
C THR A 152 13.12 -22.80 -9.17
N LYS A 153 12.59 -24.01 -9.23
CA LYS A 153 13.02 -25.02 -10.20
C LYS A 153 12.82 -24.58 -11.64
N ALA A 154 11.79 -23.78 -11.91
CA ALA A 154 11.49 -23.24 -13.23
C ALA A 154 12.37 -22.03 -13.64
N GLY A 155 13.27 -21.57 -12.76
CA GLY A 155 14.19 -20.47 -13.04
C GLY A 155 13.73 -19.08 -12.58
N GLY A 156 12.56 -18.98 -11.95
CA GLY A 156 12.16 -17.73 -11.27
C GLY A 156 13.07 -17.40 -10.10
N GLU A 157 13.07 -16.17 -9.66
CA GLU A 157 14.06 -15.69 -8.70
C GLU A 157 13.48 -14.63 -7.76
N LEU A 158 13.82 -14.71 -6.47
CA LEU A 158 13.63 -13.61 -5.53
C LEU A 158 14.98 -13.12 -5.03
N TYR A 159 15.17 -11.80 -5.07
CA TYR A 159 16.30 -11.11 -4.46
C TYR A 159 15.77 -10.13 -3.41
N ALA A 160 16.11 -10.40 -2.14
CA ALA A 160 15.72 -9.62 -0.96
C ALA A 160 16.93 -8.83 -0.47
N VAL A 161 16.79 -7.51 -0.36
CA VAL A 161 17.90 -6.62 0.01
C VAL A 161 17.37 -5.33 0.63
N SER A 162 18.11 -4.71 1.55
CA SER A 162 17.68 -3.41 2.10
C SER A 162 17.71 -2.30 1.05
N THR A 163 16.92 -1.24 1.27
CA THR A 163 16.87 -0.07 0.39
C THR A 163 18.24 0.59 0.19
N GLN A 164 19.17 0.39 1.11
CA GLN A 164 20.55 0.87 1.01
C GLN A 164 21.52 -0.19 0.45
N GLY A 165 21.07 -1.44 0.29
CA GLY A 165 21.89 -2.55 -0.18
C GLY A 165 22.18 -2.51 -1.68
N GLN A 166 23.06 -3.38 -2.15
CA GLN A 166 23.47 -3.42 -3.55
C GLN A 166 22.41 -4.12 -4.42
N VAL A 167 21.78 -3.41 -5.34
CA VAL A 167 20.77 -3.94 -6.28
C VAL A 167 21.27 -4.01 -7.73
N THR A 168 22.54 -3.63 -7.97
CA THR A 168 23.14 -3.67 -9.31
C THR A 168 23.26 -5.10 -9.82
N GLY A 169 22.96 -5.32 -11.11
CA GLY A 169 23.01 -6.64 -11.74
C GLY A 169 21.77 -7.52 -11.53
N PHE A 170 20.71 -7.00 -10.89
CA PHE A 170 19.40 -7.67 -10.83
C PHE A 170 18.33 -6.82 -11.52
N GLY A 171 17.45 -7.47 -12.29
CA GLY A 171 16.27 -6.88 -12.88
C GLY A 171 15.03 -7.67 -12.50
N ALA A 172 13.96 -6.96 -12.10
CA ALA A 172 12.66 -7.53 -11.81
C ALA A 172 11.85 -7.73 -13.11
N GLY A 173 10.98 -8.74 -13.12
CA GLY A 173 10.27 -9.16 -14.32
C GLY A 173 11.19 -9.83 -15.35
N ASN A 174 10.63 -10.28 -16.47
CA ASN A 174 11.37 -10.86 -17.58
C ASN A 174 11.39 -9.93 -18.78
N VAL A 175 12.45 -9.98 -19.59
CA VAL A 175 12.60 -9.16 -20.81
C VAL A 175 11.59 -9.61 -21.87
N ASP A 176 11.24 -10.89 -21.87
CA ASP A 176 10.38 -11.54 -22.87
C ASP A 176 8.88 -11.28 -22.63
N ALA A 177 8.52 -10.47 -21.64
CA ALA A 177 7.14 -10.10 -21.35
C ALA A 177 6.57 -9.02 -22.32
N ASP A 178 7.29 -8.64 -23.37
CA ASP A 178 6.79 -7.73 -24.39
C ASP A 178 6.14 -8.52 -25.53
N PRO A 179 4.80 -8.41 -25.74
CA PRO A 179 4.09 -9.16 -26.79
C PRO A 179 4.55 -8.83 -28.22
N GLU A 180 5.28 -7.74 -28.44
CA GLU A 180 5.87 -7.42 -29.74
C GLU A 180 7.13 -8.24 -29.99
N ILE A 181 7.88 -8.60 -28.93
CA ILE A 181 9.06 -9.45 -29.00
C ILE A 181 8.63 -10.92 -29.15
N ASP A 182 7.61 -11.37 -28.38
CA ASP A 182 7.08 -12.74 -28.47
C ASP A 182 6.54 -13.08 -29.87
N LYS A 183 6.01 -12.10 -30.60
CA LYS A 183 5.55 -12.26 -31.98
C LYS A 183 6.70 -12.41 -32.97
N MET A 184 7.87 -11.84 -32.68
CA MET A 184 9.06 -11.94 -33.55
C MET A 184 9.80 -13.26 -33.40
N ASP A 185 9.71 -13.93 -32.25
CA ASP A 185 10.49 -15.14 -31.94
C ASP A 185 9.70 -16.45 -32.19
N GLY A 186 8.60 -16.36 -32.97
CA GLY A 186 7.84 -17.54 -33.41
C GLY A 186 6.97 -18.23 -32.36
N GLY A 187 6.68 -17.53 -31.26
CA GLY A 187 5.62 -17.94 -30.34
C GLY A 187 5.80 -19.33 -29.70
N ASN A 188 7.01 -19.69 -29.34
CA ASN A 188 7.20 -20.80 -28.42
C ASN A 188 6.76 -20.33 -27.02
N ASP A 189 5.46 -20.30 -26.80
CA ASP A 189 4.84 -20.22 -25.49
C ASP A 189 5.42 -21.32 -24.62
N VAL A 190 6.41 -20.99 -23.82
CA VAL A 190 6.89 -21.92 -22.83
C VAL A 190 5.82 -21.96 -21.74
N PHE A 191 4.85 -22.83 -21.95
CA PHE A 191 3.78 -23.08 -21.01
C PHE A 191 4.42 -23.51 -19.67
N VAL A 192 4.14 -22.75 -18.66
CA VAL A 192 4.64 -23.00 -17.32
C VAL A 192 3.88 -24.13 -16.64
N PHE A 193 2.67 -24.37 -17.09
CA PHE A 193 1.79 -25.46 -16.69
C PHE A 193 1.65 -26.47 -17.85
N ASP A 194 1.21 -27.68 -17.54
CA ASP A 194 0.77 -28.61 -18.58
C ASP A 194 -0.41 -28.04 -19.37
N ASP A 195 -0.62 -28.55 -20.59
CA ASP A 195 -1.61 -28.05 -21.52
C ASP A 195 -3.02 -28.03 -20.90
N HIS A 196 -3.36 -29.00 -20.09
CA HIS A 196 -4.67 -29.11 -19.43
C HIS A 196 -4.84 -27.99 -18.38
N THR A 197 -3.85 -27.72 -17.55
CA THR A 197 -3.87 -26.64 -16.57
C THR A 197 -3.93 -25.27 -17.25
N ASN A 198 -3.23 -25.08 -18.36
CA ASN A 198 -3.28 -23.83 -19.16
C ASN A 198 -4.67 -23.62 -19.77
N GLU A 199 -5.28 -24.67 -20.32
CA GLU A 199 -6.64 -24.63 -20.84
C GLU A 199 -7.64 -24.23 -19.75
N MET A 200 -7.54 -24.84 -18.57
CA MET A 200 -8.40 -24.53 -17.43
C MET A 200 -8.21 -23.10 -16.91
N LEU A 201 -6.96 -22.61 -16.82
CA LEU A 201 -6.68 -21.21 -16.46
C LEU A 201 -7.26 -20.24 -17.48
N SER A 202 -7.19 -20.57 -18.77
CA SER A 202 -7.82 -19.80 -19.84
C SER A 202 -9.36 -19.76 -19.72
N MET A 203 -9.98 -20.87 -19.36
CA MET A 203 -11.44 -20.96 -19.16
C MET A 203 -11.95 -20.06 -18.03
N ILE A 204 -11.17 -19.86 -16.98
CA ILE A 204 -11.50 -18.99 -15.85
C ILE A 204 -11.02 -17.52 -16.06
N GLY A 205 -10.47 -17.23 -17.25
CA GLY A 205 -9.98 -15.88 -17.57
C GLY A 205 -8.67 -15.50 -16.90
N ALA A 206 -7.98 -16.43 -16.25
CA ALA A 206 -6.69 -16.20 -15.62
C ALA A 206 -5.59 -16.14 -16.67
N LYS A 207 -5.01 -14.96 -16.84
CA LYS A 207 -3.87 -14.74 -17.76
C LYS A 207 -2.56 -15.01 -17.03
N SER A 208 -2.19 -16.27 -16.85
CA SER A 208 -1.00 -16.68 -16.09
C SER A 208 0.33 -16.15 -16.65
N ASN A 209 0.39 -15.83 -17.94
CA ASN A 209 1.64 -15.43 -18.60
C ASN A 209 1.91 -13.92 -18.63
N VAL A 210 1.00 -13.07 -18.14
CA VAL A 210 1.16 -11.61 -18.19
C VAL A 210 2.05 -11.11 -17.05
N PHE A 211 1.91 -11.66 -15.86
CA PHE A 211 2.64 -11.22 -14.68
C PHE A 211 3.96 -11.98 -14.55
N GLN A 212 5.08 -11.25 -14.65
CA GLN A 212 6.44 -11.82 -14.68
C GLN A 212 7.26 -11.48 -13.42
N GLY A 213 6.63 -10.93 -12.41
CA GLY A 213 7.29 -10.45 -11.20
C GLY A 213 7.21 -8.93 -11.04
N ALA A 214 7.78 -8.40 -9.98
CA ALA A 214 7.67 -6.99 -9.60
C ALA A 214 8.84 -6.51 -8.75
N ILE A 215 8.96 -5.20 -8.61
CA ILE A 215 9.69 -4.57 -7.51
C ILE A 215 8.71 -4.38 -6.36
N MET A 216 9.05 -4.93 -5.18
CA MET A 216 8.23 -4.88 -3.97
C MET A 216 8.98 -4.09 -2.90
N ILE A 217 8.46 -2.95 -2.49
CA ILE A 217 9.07 -2.07 -1.48
C ILE A 217 8.18 -2.05 -0.24
N ASP A 218 8.69 -2.58 0.86
CA ASP A 218 8.00 -2.65 2.16
C ASP A 218 8.70 -1.76 3.17
N ASP A 219 8.04 -0.71 3.63
CA ASP A 219 8.58 0.28 4.57
C ASP A 219 10.01 0.72 4.17
N PRO A 220 10.20 1.61 3.18
CA PRO A 220 11.52 1.98 2.66
C PRO A 220 12.39 2.78 3.63
N ILE A 221 11.78 3.36 4.68
CA ILE A 221 12.40 4.21 5.69
C ILE A 221 11.93 3.80 7.08
N LYS A 222 12.80 3.93 8.09
CA LYS A 222 12.41 3.76 9.50
C LYS A 222 11.60 4.96 9.98
N PRO A 223 10.62 4.76 10.89
CA PRO A 223 9.89 5.87 11.49
C PRO A 223 10.80 6.91 12.16
N GLU A 224 11.85 6.48 12.86
CA GLU A 224 12.78 7.35 13.58
C GLU A 224 13.61 8.23 12.62
N ASP A 225 13.88 7.73 11.41
CA ASP A 225 14.67 8.41 10.41
C ASP A 225 13.82 9.35 9.51
N ALA A 226 12.50 9.22 9.57
CA ALA A 226 11.58 9.93 8.67
C ALA A 226 11.53 11.45 8.90
N ALA A 227 11.92 11.93 10.07
CA ALA A 227 12.02 13.36 10.36
C ALA A 227 13.25 14.03 9.70
N SER A 228 14.23 13.24 9.25
CA SER A 228 15.47 13.77 8.63
C SER A 228 15.31 13.99 7.13
N ASP A 229 15.39 15.24 6.67
CA ASP A 229 15.36 15.60 5.25
C ASP A 229 16.41 14.86 4.45
N LEU A 230 17.64 14.84 4.96
CA LEU A 230 18.75 14.16 4.30
C LEU A 230 18.49 12.67 4.07
N VAL A 231 17.83 12.01 5.02
CA VAL A 231 17.52 10.57 4.87
C VAL A 231 16.38 10.38 3.86
N ARG A 232 15.34 11.19 3.92
CA ARG A 232 14.23 11.15 2.95
C ARG A 232 14.71 11.40 1.54
N GLU A 233 15.46 12.49 1.31
CA GLU A 233 16.04 12.82 0.01
C GLU A 233 16.93 11.71 -0.54
N ARG A 234 17.78 11.11 0.30
CA ARG A 234 18.63 9.99 -0.10
C ARG A 234 17.81 8.79 -0.58
N ILE A 235 16.70 8.47 0.10
CA ILE A 235 15.82 7.37 -0.29
C ILE A 235 15.10 7.70 -1.61
N ASN A 236 14.59 8.91 -1.76
CA ASN A 236 13.92 9.38 -2.97
C ASN A 236 14.87 9.36 -4.17
N GLN A 237 16.07 9.94 -4.02
CA GLN A 237 17.12 9.91 -5.04
C GLN A 237 17.55 8.48 -5.41
N ARG A 238 17.65 7.60 -4.41
CA ARG A 238 18.00 6.21 -4.65
C ARG A 238 16.91 5.46 -5.40
N PHE A 239 15.65 5.73 -5.10
CA PHE A 239 14.54 5.20 -5.88
C PHE A 239 14.67 5.62 -7.34
N GLU A 240 14.83 6.92 -7.60
CA GLU A 240 14.96 7.48 -8.95
C GLU A 240 16.18 6.94 -9.71
N ASN A 241 17.35 7.03 -9.09
CA ASN A 241 18.60 6.73 -9.79
C ASN A 241 18.91 5.24 -9.92
N THR A 242 18.30 4.41 -9.04
CA THR A 242 18.72 3.01 -8.96
C THR A 242 17.55 2.04 -9.02
N ILE A 243 16.55 2.18 -8.14
CA ILE A 243 15.54 1.14 -7.93
C ILE A 243 14.56 1.08 -9.10
N ARG A 244 13.99 2.22 -9.51
CA ARG A 244 13.01 2.26 -10.61
C ARG A 244 13.56 1.75 -11.93
N ASN A 245 14.89 1.84 -12.13
CA ASN A 245 15.59 1.35 -13.32
C ASN A 245 15.87 -0.16 -13.26
N ARG A 246 15.38 -0.89 -12.25
CA ARG A 246 15.53 -2.34 -12.14
C ARG A 246 14.36 -3.12 -12.72
N VAL A 247 13.46 -2.49 -13.42
CA VAL A 247 12.42 -3.16 -14.21
C VAL A 247 12.99 -3.62 -15.55
N ASN A 248 12.73 -4.87 -15.92
CA ASN A 248 13.17 -5.41 -17.22
C ASN A 248 12.22 -5.09 -18.36
N SER A 249 10.98 -4.70 -18.04
CA SER A 249 9.94 -4.31 -18.99
C SER A 249 9.14 -3.12 -18.44
N ARG A 250 8.62 -2.26 -19.33
CA ARG A 250 7.66 -1.20 -18.99
C ARG A 250 6.40 -1.72 -18.29
N ARG A 251 6.09 -3.02 -18.46
CA ARG A 251 4.97 -3.70 -17.80
C ARG A 251 5.29 -4.26 -16.43
N THR A 252 6.58 -4.30 -16.05
CA THR A 252 6.97 -4.78 -14.73
C THR A 252 6.46 -3.83 -13.66
N PRO A 253 5.59 -4.31 -12.75
CA PRO A 253 5.04 -3.45 -11.72
C PRO A 253 6.06 -3.03 -10.67
N ILE A 254 5.82 -1.85 -10.09
CA ILE A 254 6.46 -1.41 -8.84
C ILE A 254 5.35 -1.22 -7.81
N ILE A 255 5.47 -1.92 -6.68
CA ILE A 255 4.50 -1.89 -5.59
C ILE A 255 5.20 -1.38 -4.35
N ILE A 256 4.69 -0.30 -3.77
CA ILE A 256 5.18 0.31 -2.54
C ILE A 256 4.11 0.14 -1.47
N ILE A 257 4.48 -0.43 -0.34
CA ILE A 257 3.60 -0.49 0.82
C ILE A 257 4.29 0.07 2.04
N MET A 258 3.67 1.07 2.67
CA MET A 258 4.16 1.68 3.90
C MET A 258 3.05 2.43 4.65
N GLN A 259 3.24 2.69 5.93
CA GLN A 259 2.53 3.80 6.57
C GLN A 259 3.14 5.14 6.13
N ARG A 260 2.33 6.18 6.03
CA ARG A 260 2.86 7.53 5.82
C ARG A 260 3.63 7.96 7.05
N LEU A 261 4.75 8.63 6.86
CA LEU A 261 5.64 9.07 7.92
C LEU A 261 5.96 10.56 7.84
N HIS A 262 5.91 11.12 6.64
CA HIS A 262 6.17 12.54 6.37
C HIS A 262 5.51 12.93 5.04
N GLU A 263 5.21 14.22 4.83
CA GLU A 263 4.65 14.71 3.56
C GLU A 263 5.56 14.39 2.37
N HIS A 264 6.89 14.53 2.54
CA HIS A 264 7.91 14.22 1.54
C HIS A 264 8.57 12.84 1.75
N ASP A 265 7.87 11.88 2.36
CA ASP A 265 8.30 10.48 2.31
C ASP A 265 8.24 9.94 0.86
N LEU A 266 8.75 8.75 0.60
CA LEU A 266 8.80 8.24 -0.78
C LEU A 266 7.41 8.26 -1.46
N CYS A 267 6.34 7.95 -0.74
CA CYS A 267 4.99 7.97 -1.30
C CYS A 267 4.50 9.40 -1.61
N GLY A 268 4.77 10.37 -0.72
CA GLY A 268 4.43 11.77 -0.95
C GLY A 268 5.22 12.35 -2.13
N TYR A 269 6.53 12.13 -2.14
CA TYR A 269 7.39 12.54 -3.23
C TYR A 269 6.91 12.03 -4.60
N LEU A 270 6.56 10.74 -4.70
CA LEU A 270 6.10 10.17 -5.96
C LEU A 270 4.73 10.69 -6.41
N GLN A 271 3.84 10.96 -5.46
CA GLN A 271 2.54 11.57 -5.76
C GLN A 271 2.67 13.03 -6.22
N GLU A 272 3.67 13.75 -5.72
CA GLU A 272 3.97 15.12 -6.11
C GLU A 272 4.56 15.21 -7.52
N ILE A 273 5.58 14.40 -7.82
CA ILE A 273 6.29 14.47 -9.11
C ILE A 273 5.58 13.73 -10.25
N GLU A 274 4.77 12.72 -9.94
CA GLU A 274 4.08 11.86 -10.93
C GLU A 274 2.62 11.59 -10.52
N PRO A 275 1.77 12.60 -10.35
CA PRO A 275 0.43 12.45 -9.76
C PRO A 275 -0.48 11.48 -10.51
N ASP A 276 -0.35 11.38 -11.84
CA ASP A 276 -1.19 10.55 -12.70
C ASP A 276 -0.61 9.14 -12.97
N THR A 277 0.58 8.86 -12.48
CA THR A 277 1.28 7.58 -12.77
C THR A 277 0.94 6.50 -11.74
N TRP A 278 0.71 6.89 -10.49
CA TRP A 278 0.55 5.98 -9.37
C TRP A 278 -0.91 5.77 -8.97
N THR A 279 -1.32 4.52 -8.95
CA THR A 279 -2.58 4.15 -8.27
C THR A 279 -2.32 4.13 -6.77
N VAL A 280 -3.03 4.97 -6.03
CA VAL A 280 -2.85 5.11 -4.58
C VAL A 280 -4.04 4.51 -3.84
N LEU A 281 -3.78 3.49 -3.04
CA LEU A 281 -4.73 2.92 -2.09
C LEU A 281 -4.38 3.40 -0.68
N SER A 282 -4.99 4.49 -0.26
CA SER A 282 -4.86 5.02 1.11
C SER A 282 -5.95 4.44 2.00
N LEU A 283 -5.55 3.87 3.14
CA LEU A 283 -6.41 3.12 4.07
C LEU A 283 -6.28 3.68 5.50
N PRO A 284 -6.86 4.86 5.78
CA PRO A 284 -6.91 5.41 7.13
C PRO A 284 -7.71 4.51 8.08
N VAL A 285 -7.30 4.46 9.37
CA VAL A 285 -7.91 3.55 10.35
C VAL A 285 -9.32 3.96 10.80
N ILE A 286 -9.66 5.24 10.67
CA ILE A 286 -11.04 5.74 10.82
C ILE A 286 -11.53 6.06 9.41
N GLN A 287 -12.64 5.46 9.05
CA GLN A 287 -13.33 5.65 7.78
C GLN A 287 -14.66 6.36 8.05
N THR A 288 -15.14 7.10 7.08
CA THR A 288 -16.48 7.71 7.11
C THR A 288 -17.36 7.00 6.08
N ASP A 289 -18.50 6.55 6.49
CA ASP A 289 -19.51 6.00 5.59
C ASP A 289 -20.05 7.12 4.70
N PRO A 290 -19.96 7.01 3.37
CA PRO A 290 -20.34 8.08 2.46
C PRO A 290 -21.88 8.34 2.44
N GLU A 291 -22.69 7.37 2.85
CA GLU A 291 -24.15 7.49 2.85
C GLU A 291 -24.69 8.06 4.16
N THR A 292 -24.14 7.61 5.30
CA THR A 292 -24.60 7.99 6.63
C THR A 292 -23.80 9.12 7.26
N GLY A 293 -22.56 9.34 6.83
CA GLY A 293 -21.60 10.25 7.47
C GLY A 293 -21.05 9.74 8.81
N GLU A 294 -21.39 8.52 9.21
CA GLU A 294 -20.90 7.92 10.45
C GLU A 294 -19.46 7.42 10.31
N GLU A 295 -18.67 7.65 11.34
CA GLU A 295 -17.31 7.12 11.41
C GLU A 295 -17.31 5.65 11.87
N TYR A 296 -16.44 4.85 11.27
CA TYR A 296 -16.22 3.46 11.67
C TYR A 296 -14.74 3.10 11.62
N ALA A 297 -14.34 2.13 12.46
CA ALA A 297 -12.97 1.63 12.48
C ALA A 297 -12.72 0.69 11.28
N LEU A 298 -11.62 0.89 10.55
CA LEU A 298 -11.19 0.06 9.42
C LEU A 298 -11.07 -1.43 9.79
N TRP A 299 -10.65 -1.73 11.00
CA TRP A 299 -10.55 -3.09 11.53
C TRP A 299 -10.96 -3.14 13.00
N PRO A 300 -12.27 -3.25 13.30
CA PRO A 300 -12.80 -3.20 14.67
C PRO A 300 -12.24 -4.27 15.61
N MET A 301 -11.84 -5.43 15.07
CA MET A 301 -11.19 -6.49 15.85
C MET A 301 -9.77 -6.13 16.30
N LYS A 302 -9.12 -5.17 15.64
CA LYS A 302 -7.78 -4.69 15.98
C LYS A 302 -7.85 -3.49 16.91
N HIS A 303 -8.64 -2.49 16.53
CA HIS A 303 -8.94 -1.30 17.30
C HIS A 303 -10.38 -0.88 17.04
N ASN A 304 -11.16 -0.70 18.10
CA ASN A 304 -12.46 -0.06 17.99
C ASN A 304 -12.32 1.48 17.94
N LEU A 305 -13.39 2.20 17.64
CA LEU A 305 -13.34 3.68 17.52
C LEU A 305 -12.88 4.36 18.81
N GLU A 306 -13.35 3.89 19.96
CA GLU A 306 -12.97 4.47 21.25
C GLU A 306 -11.46 4.37 21.51
N GLU A 307 -10.86 3.23 21.18
CA GLU A 307 -9.41 3.03 21.29
C GLU A 307 -8.65 3.91 20.30
N LEU A 308 -9.17 4.10 19.08
CA LEU A 308 -8.57 4.97 18.08
C LEU A 308 -8.62 6.44 18.49
N TYR A 309 -9.73 6.91 19.05
CA TYR A 309 -9.83 8.28 19.58
C TYR A 309 -8.86 8.51 20.74
N LYS A 310 -8.71 7.56 21.66
CA LYS A 310 -7.71 7.65 22.74
C LYS A 310 -6.27 7.72 22.20
N LEU A 311 -5.96 6.94 21.15
CA LEU A 311 -4.65 7.01 20.50
C LEU A 311 -4.42 8.39 19.85
N ARG A 312 -5.46 8.96 19.25
CA ARG A 312 -5.44 10.30 18.64
C ARG A 312 -5.18 11.39 19.69
N GLU A 313 -5.82 11.29 20.86
CA GLU A 313 -5.62 12.23 21.97
C GLU A 313 -4.18 12.16 22.55
N ILE A 314 -3.58 10.97 22.63
CA ILE A 314 -2.23 10.78 23.17
C ILE A 314 -1.16 11.40 22.26
N ASN A 315 -1.26 11.20 20.96
CA ASN A 315 -0.31 11.75 19.99
C ASN A 315 -1.00 12.08 18.65
N PRO A 316 -1.62 13.26 18.55
CA PRO A 316 -2.38 13.67 17.36
C PRO A 316 -1.55 13.64 16.08
N VAL A 317 -0.31 14.11 16.12
CA VAL A 317 0.57 14.18 14.94
C VAL A 317 0.90 12.79 14.40
N VAL A 318 1.31 11.88 15.27
CA VAL A 318 1.58 10.48 14.89
C VAL A 318 0.31 9.81 14.39
N PHE A 319 -0.82 10.06 15.05
CA PHE A 319 -2.10 9.48 14.64
C PHE A 319 -2.51 9.94 13.25
N GLU A 320 -2.52 11.25 12.98
CA GLU A 320 -2.85 11.78 11.66
C GLU A 320 -1.91 11.25 10.58
N THR A 321 -0.61 11.23 10.86
CA THR A 321 0.40 10.79 9.90
C THR A 321 0.32 9.29 9.62
N GLN A 322 0.45 8.45 10.67
CA GLN A 322 0.66 7.01 10.48
C GLN A 322 -0.62 6.19 10.50
N TYR A 323 -1.66 6.65 11.20
CA TYR A 323 -2.93 5.95 11.29
C TYR A 323 -3.95 6.49 10.29
N MET A 324 -4.04 7.81 10.11
CA MET A 324 -4.92 8.42 9.12
C MET A 324 -4.28 8.54 7.72
N GLN A 325 -3.01 8.20 7.57
CA GLN A 325 -2.24 8.31 6.33
C GLN A 325 -2.18 9.75 5.78
N ASN A 326 -2.31 10.73 6.67
CA ASN A 326 -2.35 12.15 6.37
C ASN A 326 -1.21 12.87 7.11
N PRO A 327 0.02 12.87 6.58
CA PRO A 327 1.12 13.59 7.21
C PRO A 327 0.84 15.09 7.22
N ILE A 328 0.93 15.66 8.42
CA ILE A 328 0.75 17.09 8.63
C ILE A 328 2.13 17.75 8.44
N PRO A 329 2.24 18.82 7.65
CA PRO A 329 3.48 19.61 7.55
C PRO A 329 3.93 20.04 8.94
N THR A 330 5.13 19.63 9.34
CA THR A 330 5.70 20.05 10.63
C THR A 330 6.66 21.22 10.48
N GLU A 331 7.12 21.46 9.26
CA GLU A 331 7.99 22.58 8.95
C GLU A 331 7.19 23.87 8.72
N GLY A 332 7.65 24.94 9.33
CA GLY A 332 7.01 26.24 9.22
C GLY A 332 5.83 26.46 10.18
N LEU A 333 5.41 25.47 10.95
CA LEU A 333 4.39 25.67 11.97
C LEU A 333 4.99 26.46 13.14
N MET A 334 4.63 27.73 13.25
CA MET A 334 4.96 28.58 14.38
C MET A 334 4.28 28.09 15.67
N TYR A 335 3.18 27.36 15.53
CA TYR A 335 2.38 26.80 16.61
C TYR A 335 2.13 25.31 16.37
N HIS A 336 2.54 24.47 17.31
CA HIS A 336 2.36 23.01 17.22
C HIS A 336 0.95 22.54 17.64
N GLU A 337 0.23 23.39 18.37
CA GLU A 337 -1.10 23.06 18.91
C GLU A 337 -1.95 24.32 19.05
N PHE A 338 -3.23 24.25 18.64
CA PHE A 338 -4.23 25.25 18.92
C PHE A 338 -5.23 24.68 19.94
N ARG A 339 -5.48 25.44 21.01
CA ARG A 339 -6.57 25.10 21.92
C ARG A 339 -7.89 25.51 21.30
N THR A 340 -8.83 24.58 21.24
CA THR A 340 -10.19 24.88 20.85
C THR A 340 -10.95 25.53 22.01
N TYR A 341 -11.89 26.40 21.70
CA TYR A 341 -12.75 27.05 22.67
C TYR A 341 -14.22 27.01 22.19
N GLN A 342 -15.16 27.13 23.12
CA GLN A 342 -16.58 27.30 22.80
C GLN A 342 -16.94 28.80 22.76
N ASN A 343 -17.95 29.15 21.95
CA ASN A 343 -18.37 30.55 21.81
C ASN A 343 -18.72 31.25 23.12
N ILE A 344 -19.11 30.51 24.15
CA ILE A 344 -19.41 31.03 25.48
C ILE A 344 -18.16 31.52 26.25
N GLU A 345 -17.00 31.04 25.85
CA GLU A 345 -15.69 31.38 26.43
C GLU A 345 -15.10 32.66 25.83
N LEU A 346 -15.72 33.20 24.78
CA LEU A 346 -15.23 34.41 24.17
C LEU A 346 -15.41 35.63 25.13
N PRO A 347 -14.40 36.51 25.22
CA PRO A 347 -14.49 37.71 26.04
C PRO A 347 -15.68 38.58 25.66
N SER A 348 -16.51 38.95 26.62
CA SER A 348 -17.66 39.84 26.43
C SER A 348 -17.40 41.24 27.02
N GLY A 349 -18.07 42.28 26.49
CA GLY A 349 -17.97 43.64 26.99
C GLY A 349 -16.78 44.43 26.42
N SER A 350 -16.23 45.39 27.19
CA SER A 350 -15.18 46.29 26.73
C SER A 350 -13.87 45.61 26.32
N LYS A 351 -13.62 44.38 26.80
CA LYS A 351 -12.51 43.54 26.39
C LYS A 351 -12.70 42.90 25.01
N ALA A 352 -13.93 42.76 24.54
CA ALA A 352 -14.28 42.17 23.24
C ALA A 352 -14.22 43.20 22.08
N ASN A 353 -13.99 44.47 22.37
CA ASN A 353 -14.04 45.53 21.36
C ASN A 353 -12.75 45.66 20.51
N GLN A 354 -11.68 44.94 20.84
CA GLN A 354 -10.46 44.92 20.03
C GLN A 354 -10.47 43.67 19.13
N ARG A 355 -11.22 43.74 18.05
CA ARG A 355 -11.17 42.75 16.97
C ARG A 355 -10.13 43.23 15.94
N TRP A 356 -9.28 42.34 15.58
CA TRP A 356 -8.24 42.56 14.60
C TRP A 356 -8.41 41.60 13.45
N CYS A 357 -8.08 42.04 12.24
CA CYS A 357 -7.93 41.17 11.10
C CYS A 357 -6.53 41.38 10.52
N TYR A 358 -5.75 40.35 10.51
CA TYR A 358 -4.46 40.32 9.83
C TYR A 358 -4.66 39.66 8.47
N VAL A 359 -4.17 40.30 7.41
CA VAL A 359 -4.34 39.80 6.05
C VAL A 359 -2.95 39.69 5.41
N ASP A 360 -2.63 38.48 5.01
CA ASP A 360 -1.51 38.20 4.13
C ASP A 360 -2.04 38.11 2.70
N THR A 361 -1.63 39.08 1.86
CA THR A 361 -2.19 39.25 0.52
C THR A 361 -1.36 38.53 -0.53
N ALA A 362 -2.00 37.61 -1.26
CA ALA A 362 -1.46 37.10 -2.52
C ALA A 362 -2.31 37.64 -3.68
N ASP A 363 -1.70 38.33 -4.63
CA ASP A 363 -2.44 38.97 -5.73
C ASP A 363 -2.40 38.16 -7.03
N THR A 364 -1.30 37.48 -7.33
CA THR A 364 -1.15 36.67 -8.54
C THR A 364 -0.20 35.50 -8.30
N GLY A 365 -0.55 34.31 -8.78
CA GLY A 365 0.30 33.12 -8.72
C GLY A 365 -0.31 31.94 -7.98
N SER A 366 0.52 31.04 -7.48
CA SER A 366 0.11 29.84 -6.73
C SER A 366 -0.15 30.10 -5.24
N ASP A 367 0.12 31.30 -4.74
CA ASP A 367 -0.03 31.64 -3.33
C ASP A 367 -1.48 31.91 -2.94
N TYR A 368 -1.78 31.71 -1.67
CA TYR A 368 -3.12 31.92 -1.11
C TYR A 368 -3.18 33.23 -0.34
N LEU A 369 -4.28 33.96 -0.51
CA LEU A 369 -4.65 35.01 0.45
C LEU A 369 -5.09 34.35 1.74
N CYS A 370 -4.54 34.81 2.86
CA CYS A 370 -4.95 34.40 4.20
C CYS A 370 -5.35 35.60 5.03
N ALA A 371 -6.60 35.64 5.49
CA ALA A 371 -7.08 36.65 6.43
C ALA A 371 -7.52 35.97 7.72
N ILE A 372 -6.91 36.37 8.85
CA ILE A 372 -7.18 35.82 10.17
C ILE A 372 -7.84 36.93 11.02
N CYS A 373 -9.09 36.71 11.42
CA CYS A 373 -9.80 37.59 12.33
C CYS A 373 -9.69 37.05 13.76
N PHE A 374 -9.31 37.91 14.70
CA PHE A 374 -9.06 37.48 16.07
C PHE A 374 -9.39 38.56 17.11
N ILE A 375 -9.63 38.13 18.34
CA ILE A 375 -9.72 38.96 19.53
C ILE A 375 -8.42 38.80 20.31
N ASN A 376 -7.73 39.91 20.56
CA ASN A 376 -6.51 39.92 21.37
C ASN A 376 -6.83 40.35 22.79
N THR A 377 -6.49 39.52 23.76
CA THR A 377 -6.54 39.82 25.19
C THR A 377 -5.14 39.74 25.79
N PRO A 378 -4.88 40.32 26.97
CA PRO A 378 -3.57 40.21 27.61
C PRO A 378 -3.09 38.78 27.87
N GLU A 379 -4.02 37.82 27.96
CA GLU A 379 -3.74 36.44 28.35
C GLU A 379 -3.79 35.48 27.16
N MET A 380 -4.57 35.78 26.11
CA MET A 380 -4.82 34.83 25.04
C MET A 380 -5.32 35.54 23.76
N LEU A 381 -5.00 34.93 22.61
CA LEU A 381 -5.49 35.34 21.31
C LEU A 381 -6.58 34.32 20.88
N TYR A 382 -7.78 34.83 20.59
CA TYR A 382 -8.91 34.02 20.13
C TYR A 382 -9.11 34.20 18.63
N VAL A 383 -8.81 33.20 17.83
CA VAL A 383 -9.09 33.22 16.38
C VAL A 383 -10.58 32.96 16.19
N ILE A 384 -11.29 33.90 15.62
CA ILE A 384 -12.75 33.85 15.44
C ILE A 384 -13.17 33.48 14.03
N ASP A 385 -12.33 33.77 13.04
CA ASP A 385 -12.58 33.43 11.64
C ASP A 385 -11.29 33.40 10.84
N VAL A 386 -11.24 32.57 9.81
CA VAL A 386 -10.11 32.44 8.89
C VAL A 386 -10.63 32.37 7.46
N LEU A 387 -10.24 33.31 6.62
CA LEU A 387 -10.44 33.23 5.17
C LEU A 387 -9.13 32.79 4.52
N TYR A 388 -9.19 31.66 3.81
CA TYR A 388 -8.03 31.14 3.07
C TYR A 388 -8.48 30.79 1.66
N THR A 389 -7.98 31.52 0.66
CA THR A 389 -8.50 31.42 -0.71
C THR A 389 -7.48 31.85 -1.77
N GLN A 390 -7.62 31.28 -2.97
CA GLN A 390 -6.91 31.72 -4.20
C GLN A 390 -7.78 32.63 -5.09
N LEU A 391 -8.94 33.09 -4.62
CA LEU A 391 -9.77 34.00 -5.40
C LEU A 391 -9.02 35.32 -5.65
N PRO A 392 -9.13 35.90 -6.86
CA PRO A 392 -8.54 37.21 -7.17
C PRO A 392 -9.04 38.30 -6.22
N MET A 393 -8.19 39.27 -5.93
CA MET A 393 -8.53 40.39 -5.03
C MET A 393 -9.80 41.12 -5.43
N ASP A 394 -10.08 41.24 -6.72
CA ASP A 394 -11.30 41.86 -7.23
C ASP A 394 -12.58 41.15 -6.75
N CYS A 395 -12.54 39.83 -6.61
CA CYS A 395 -13.65 39.02 -6.09
C CYS A 395 -13.83 39.20 -4.58
N LEU A 396 -12.74 39.40 -3.85
CA LEU A 396 -12.73 39.51 -2.39
C LEU A 396 -13.16 40.90 -1.93
N LEU A 397 -12.80 41.95 -2.67
CA LEU A 397 -13.22 43.33 -2.38
C LEU A 397 -14.74 43.54 -2.55
N TYR A 398 -15.37 42.73 -3.40
CA TYR A 398 -16.83 42.82 -3.64
C TYR A 398 -17.66 42.13 -2.54
N THR A 399 -17.09 41.19 -1.82
CA THR A 399 -17.77 40.41 -0.77
C THR A 399 -17.44 40.86 0.65
N SER A 400 -16.44 41.71 0.81
CA SER A 400 -16.06 42.25 2.12
C SER A 400 -16.83 43.55 2.38
N PRO A 401 -17.64 43.66 3.47
CA PRO A 401 -18.30 44.91 3.79
C PRO A 401 -17.25 46.00 4.03
N SER A 402 -17.39 47.13 3.33
CA SER A 402 -16.54 48.30 3.51
C SER A 402 -16.57 48.74 4.97
N PRO A 403 -15.44 49.19 5.56
CA PRO A 403 -15.46 49.80 6.91
C PRO A 403 -16.42 50.98 7.07
N ARG A 404 -16.96 51.51 5.97
CA ARG A 404 -17.95 52.59 5.94
C ARG A 404 -19.39 52.09 6.12
N ASP A 405 -19.65 50.80 5.97
CA ASP A 405 -20.99 50.19 6.07
C ASP A 405 -21.29 49.67 7.48
N CYS A 406 -20.37 49.86 8.42
CA CYS A 406 -20.46 49.51 9.83
C CYS A 406 -20.67 50.78 10.69
N SER A 407 -21.59 51.67 10.31
CA SER A 407 -22.01 52.77 11.16
C SER A 407 -23.40 52.55 11.74
#